data_8ad13c71aadd83a282cbc489e6f1c8bf
#
_entry.id   8ad13c71aadd83a282cbc489e6f1c8bf
#
_cell.length_a   1.000
_cell.length_b   1.000
_cell.length_c   1.000
_cell.angle_alpha   90.00
_cell.angle_beta   90.00
_cell.angle_gamma   90.00
#
_symmetry.space_group_name_H-M   'P 1'
#
loop_
_entity.id
_entity.type
_entity.pdbx_description
1 polymer ?
#
loop_
_entity_poly.entity_id
_entity_poly.type
_entity_poly.pdbx_seq_one_letter_code
_entity_poly.pdbx_strand_id
1 'polypeptide(L)'
;GKEELRSQYRSRGAGENCFGVSPANLNKLKKKIGVDPVLALALWNFKNTDGQILAAMIADPQEMTEPQLNAWVRDIDYYLVGEAFVSNVVSKNVFTKALMLEWIASKEEYVKQCGYLAMASLAQQDPTIPDGEFTDQLYAIAHELQNAPSRAREATRSAWA
;
A
#
# COMPACT_ATOMS: atom_id res chain seq x y z
N GLY A 1 -1.38 -20.32 12.38
CA GLY A 1 -0.95 -19.47 13.49
C GLY A 1 -0.14 -18.26 13.02
N LYS A 2 0.31 -17.47 13.98
CA LYS A 2 1.11 -16.23 13.71
C LYS A 2 2.36 -16.52 12.87
N GLU A 3 3.03 -17.63 13.12
CA GLU A 3 4.25 -18.00 12.41
C GLU A 3 3.98 -18.36 10.94
N GLU A 4 2.88 -19.04 10.66
CA GLU A 4 2.46 -19.34 9.29
C GLU A 4 2.19 -18.06 8.49
N LEU A 5 1.49 -17.09 9.09
CA LEU A 5 1.24 -15.79 8.44
C LEU A 5 2.53 -15.01 8.19
N ARG A 6 3.44 -14.99 9.16
CA ARG A 6 4.77 -14.39 8.99
C ARG A 6 5.51 -15.04 7.83
N SER A 7 5.50 -16.37 7.78
CA SER A 7 6.12 -17.13 6.70
C SER A 7 5.49 -16.82 5.34
N GLN A 8 4.14 -16.75 5.27
CA GLN A 8 3.43 -16.37 4.05
C GLN A 8 3.76 -14.96 3.59
N TYR A 9 3.81 -13.99 4.50
CA TYR A 9 4.17 -12.61 4.17
C TYR A 9 5.61 -12.53 3.67
N ARG A 10 6.53 -13.21 4.33
CA ARG A 10 7.94 -13.28 3.91
C ARG A 10 8.10 -13.93 2.54
N SER A 11 7.39 -15.02 2.26
CA SER A 11 7.43 -15.71 0.97
C SER A 11 6.88 -14.85 -0.17
N ARG A 12 6.00 -13.88 0.14
CA ARG A 12 5.44 -12.92 -0.81
C ARG A 12 6.24 -11.61 -0.91
N GLY A 13 7.40 -11.53 -0.29
CA GLY A 13 8.30 -10.38 -0.37
C GLY A 13 8.27 -9.41 0.79
N ALA A 14 7.50 -9.69 1.85
CA ALA A 14 7.60 -8.90 3.07
C ALA A 14 8.99 -9.02 3.67
N GLY A 15 9.49 -7.93 4.24
CA GLY A 15 10.74 -7.93 4.98
C GLY A 15 10.64 -8.77 6.27
N GLU A 16 11.76 -8.91 6.97
CA GLU A 16 11.78 -9.65 8.23
C GLU A 16 10.98 -8.99 9.35
N ASN A 17 10.74 -7.68 9.24
CA ASN A 17 10.03 -6.91 10.24
C ASN A 17 8.52 -7.00 10.05
N CYS A 18 7.96 -8.18 10.25
CA CYS A 18 6.52 -8.40 10.27
C CYS A 18 6.14 -9.36 11.40
N PHE A 19 4.99 -9.11 12.04
CA PHE A 19 4.49 -9.94 13.14
C PHE A 19 3.53 -11.04 12.69
N GLY A 20 3.02 -10.96 11.48
CA GLY A 20 2.05 -11.92 10.95
C GLY A 20 0.67 -11.76 11.56
N VAL A 21 0.20 -10.52 11.71
CA VAL A 21 -1.13 -10.24 12.20
C VAL A 21 -2.15 -10.48 11.07
N SER A 22 -3.20 -11.25 11.36
CA SER A 22 -4.22 -11.55 10.36
C SER A 22 -5.05 -10.30 9.98
N PRO A 23 -5.58 -10.21 8.74
CA PRO A 23 -6.48 -9.13 8.35
C PRO A 23 -7.68 -8.98 9.28
N ALA A 24 -8.22 -10.09 9.78
CA ALA A 24 -9.33 -10.07 10.73
C ALA A 24 -8.95 -9.40 12.06
N ASN A 25 -7.75 -9.65 12.56
CA ASN A 25 -7.25 -9.03 13.78
C ASN A 25 -6.92 -7.55 13.58
N LEU A 26 -6.36 -7.18 12.43
CA LEU A 26 -6.15 -5.78 12.06
C LEU A 26 -7.48 -5.01 12.01
N ASN A 27 -8.52 -5.60 11.42
CA ASN A 27 -9.85 -5.00 11.40
C ASN A 27 -10.48 -4.84 12.79
N LYS A 28 -10.26 -5.81 13.69
CA LYS A 28 -10.70 -5.68 15.09
C LYS A 28 -9.98 -4.53 15.78
N LEU A 29 -8.67 -4.39 15.59
CA LEU A 29 -7.91 -3.27 16.13
C LEU A 29 -8.37 -1.93 15.58
N LYS A 30 -8.59 -1.85 14.26
CA LYS A 30 -9.16 -0.66 13.62
C LYS A 30 -10.48 -0.22 14.24
N LYS A 31 -11.41 -1.17 14.42
CA LYS A 31 -12.71 -0.88 15.05
C LYS A 31 -12.58 -0.39 16.48
N LYS A 32 -11.62 -0.94 17.23
CA LYS A 32 -11.37 -0.55 18.62
C LYS A 32 -10.69 0.81 18.74
N ILE A 33 -9.75 1.11 17.86
CA ILE A 33 -8.95 2.35 17.88
C ILE A 33 -9.73 3.52 17.27
N GLY A 34 -10.42 3.27 16.15
CA GLY A 34 -11.04 4.30 15.34
C GLY A 34 -10.00 5.08 14.51
N VAL A 35 -10.21 6.38 14.36
CA VAL A 35 -9.28 7.28 13.68
C VAL A 35 -8.32 7.87 14.71
N ASP A 36 -7.03 7.62 14.56
CA ASP A 36 -5.98 8.13 15.45
C ASP A 36 -4.71 8.48 14.65
N PRO A 37 -4.63 9.74 14.15
CA PRO A 37 -3.49 10.16 13.32
C PRO A 37 -2.14 10.11 14.03
N VAL A 38 -2.11 10.37 15.34
CA VAL A 38 -0.87 10.34 16.13
C VAL A 38 -0.34 8.91 16.24
N LEU A 39 -1.21 7.97 16.58
CA LEU A 39 -0.85 6.56 16.63
C LEU A 39 -0.48 6.03 15.24
N ALA A 40 -1.21 6.44 14.21
CA ALA A 40 -0.90 6.07 12.83
C ALA A 40 0.52 6.46 12.43
N LEU A 41 0.92 7.68 12.73
CA LEU A 41 2.29 8.17 12.45
C LEU A 41 3.34 7.35 13.21
N ALA A 42 3.11 7.08 14.49
CA ALA A 42 4.03 6.28 15.30
C ALA A 42 4.18 4.85 14.76
N LEU A 43 3.07 4.22 14.39
CA LEU A 43 3.07 2.87 13.80
C LEU A 43 3.77 2.84 12.45
N TRP A 44 3.54 3.84 11.61
CA TRP A 44 4.21 3.93 10.31
C TRP A 44 5.72 4.07 10.47
N ASN A 45 6.17 4.94 11.35
CA ASN A 45 7.59 5.19 11.59
C ASN A 45 8.32 4.01 12.24
N PHE A 46 7.59 3.11 12.87
CA PHE A 46 8.15 1.88 13.43
C PHE A 46 8.62 0.91 12.32
N LYS A 47 8.19 1.12 11.08
CA LYS A 47 8.60 0.36 9.89
C LYS A 47 8.35 -1.15 9.99
N ASN A 48 7.32 -1.53 10.71
CA ASN A 48 6.83 -2.89 10.75
C ASN A 48 5.67 -3.05 9.76
N THR A 49 5.67 -4.12 8.96
CA THR A 49 4.66 -4.35 7.93
C THR A 49 3.23 -4.30 8.45
N ASP A 50 2.95 -5.04 9.53
CA ASP A 50 1.61 -5.06 10.14
C ASP A 50 1.25 -3.69 10.72
N GLY A 51 2.23 -3.02 11.34
CA GLY A 51 2.08 -1.68 11.88
C GLY A 51 1.76 -0.65 10.80
N GLN A 52 2.42 -0.73 9.65
CA GLN A 52 2.15 0.16 8.52
C GLN A 52 0.75 -0.06 7.92
N ILE A 53 0.31 -1.31 7.80
CA ILE A 53 -1.05 -1.63 7.35
C ILE A 53 -2.07 -1.04 8.33
N LEU A 54 -1.90 -1.26 9.63
CA LEU A 54 -2.78 -0.70 10.65
C LEU A 54 -2.74 0.84 10.65
N ALA A 55 -1.56 1.42 10.50
CA ALA A 55 -1.40 2.88 10.39
C ALA A 55 -2.25 3.46 9.27
N ALA A 56 -2.22 2.85 8.09
CA ALA A 56 -3.07 3.27 6.97
C ALA A 56 -4.57 3.16 7.30
N MET A 57 -4.96 2.14 8.06
CA MET A 57 -6.36 1.92 8.43
C MET A 57 -6.90 2.93 9.46
N ILE A 58 -6.06 3.47 10.33
CA ILE A 58 -6.44 4.38 11.42
C ILE A 58 -6.04 5.83 11.18
N ALA A 59 -5.31 6.12 10.13
CA ALA A 59 -4.97 7.48 9.72
C ALA A 59 -6.22 8.29 9.36
N ASP A 60 -6.13 9.61 9.49
CA ASP A 60 -7.14 10.50 8.95
C ASP A 60 -6.75 10.88 7.52
N PRO A 61 -7.43 10.33 6.50
CA PRO A 61 -7.04 10.56 5.12
C PRO A 61 -7.14 12.03 4.67
N GLN A 62 -8.03 12.80 5.26
CA GLN A 62 -8.23 14.19 4.88
C GLN A 62 -7.22 15.14 5.54
N GLU A 63 -6.65 14.75 6.66
CA GLU A 63 -5.65 15.52 7.40
C GLU A 63 -4.23 15.33 6.85
N MET A 64 -3.98 14.30 6.06
CA MET A 64 -2.65 14.05 5.51
C MET A 64 -2.30 15.04 4.40
N THR A 65 -1.15 15.67 4.56
CA THR A 65 -0.60 16.63 3.59
C THR A 65 0.09 15.93 2.43
N GLU A 66 0.27 16.62 1.31
CA GLU A 66 0.99 16.11 0.16
C GLU A 66 2.42 15.63 0.52
N PRO A 67 3.24 16.38 1.28
CA PRO A 67 4.56 15.90 1.72
C PRO A 67 4.49 14.62 2.57
N GLN A 68 3.49 14.47 3.43
CA GLN A 68 3.30 13.26 4.24
C GLN A 68 2.96 12.06 3.36
N LEU A 69 2.06 12.23 2.39
CA LEU A 69 1.71 11.17 1.44
C LEU A 69 2.91 10.73 0.62
N ASN A 70 3.73 11.67 0.16
CA ASN A 70 4.97 11.36 -0.56
C ASN A 70 6.02 10.69 0.33
N ALA A 71 6.11 11.04 1.59
CA ALA A 71 7.00 10.37 2.53
C ALA A 71 6.55 8.93 2.78
N TRP A 72 5.25 8.72 2.99
CA TRP A 72 4.71 7.39 3.26
C TRP A 72 4.85 6.44 2.07
N VAL A 73 4.55 6.90 0.85
CA VAL A 73 4.66 6.04 -0.33
C VAL A 73 6.08 5.54 -0.56
N ARG A 74 7.08 6.35 -0.24
CA ARG A 74 8.50 5.96 -0.38
C ARG A 74 8.98 4.96 0.67
N ASP A 75 8.28 4.86 1.79
CA ASP A 75 8.58 3.89 2.85
C ASP A 75 8.03 2.49 2.53
N ILE A 76 7.21 2.36 1.51
CA ILE A 76 6.55 1.10 1.17
C ILE A 76 7.54 0.14 0.52
N ASP A 77 7.69 -1.03 1.10
CA ASP A 77 8.55 -2.11 0.60
C ASP A 77 7.81 -3.45 0.44
N TYR A 78 6.49 -3.42 0.58
CA TYR A 78 5.65 -4.60 0.44
C TYR A 78 4.29 -4.22 -0.14
N TYR A 79 3.80 -5.02 -1.11
CA TYR A 79 2.61 -4.66 -1.89
C TYR A 79 1.32 -4.52 -1.04
N LEU A 80 1.15 -5.31 0.02
CA LEU A 80 -0.03 -5.20 0.89
C LEU A 80 -0.06 -3.87 1.67
N VAL A 81 1.09 -3.33 2.02
CA VAL A 81 1.19 -1.99 2.61
C VAL A 81 0.74 -0.94 1.60
N GLY A 82 1.17 -1.06 0.34
CA GLY A 82 0.75 -0.18 -0.74
C GLY A 82 -0.76 -0.24 -0.99
N GLU A 83 -1.33 -1.42 -1.06
CA GLU A 83 -2.79 -1.61 -1.20
C GLU A 83 -3.56 -0.99 -0.04
N ALA A 84 -3.14 -1.22 1.20
CA ALA A 84 -3.76 -0.63 2.38
C ALA A 84 -3.66 0.90 2.38
N PHE A 85 -2.50 1.43 2.02
CA PHE A 85 -2.26 2.86 1.93
C PHE A 85 -3.15 3.53 0.88
N VAL A 86 -3.24 2.98 -0.31
CA VAL A 86 -4.08 3.56 -1.37
C VAL A 86 -5.56 3.45 -1.01
N SER A 87 -6.04 2.29 -0.59
CA SER A 87 -7.47 2.09 -0.33
C SER A 87 -7.99 2.87 0.88
N ASN A 88 -7.19 3.03 1.93
CA ASN A 88 -7.62 3.70 3.15
C ASN A 88 -7.29 5.20 3.22
N VAL A 89 -6.23 5.63 2.55
CA VAL A 89 -5.73 7.01 2.66
C VAL A 89 -5.79 7.74 1.34
N VAL A 90 -5.02 7.29 0.35
CA VAL A 90 -4.83 8.03 -0.91
C VAL A 90 -6.14 8.24 -1.65
N SER A 91 -6.95 7.20 -1.78
CA SER A 91 -8.23 7.26 -2.50
C SER A 91 -9.25 8.25 -1.91
N LYS A 92 -9.04 8.67 -0.67
CA LYS A 92 -9.91 9.58 0.09
C LYS A 92 -9.31 10.97 0.28
N ASN A 93 -8.14 11.23 -0.29
CA ASN A 93 -7.41 12.49 -0.11
C ASN A 93 -7.60 13.40 -1.32
N VAL A 94 -7.60 14.71 -1.09
CA VAL A 94 -7.82 15.73 -2.14
C VAL A 94 -6.65 15.82 -3.14
N PHE A 95 -5.46 15.39 -2.75
CA PHE A 95 -4.25 15.43 -3.61
C PHE A 95 -4.11 14.22 -4.54
N THR A 96 -5.04 13.28 -4.50
CA THR A 96 -4.94 11.98 -5.20
C THR A 96 -4.64 12.12 -6.68
N LYS A 97 -5.33 13.03 -7.37
CA LYS A 97 -5.13 13.22 -8.83
C LYS A 97 -3.72 13.67 -9.18
N ALA A 98 -3.20 14.64 -8.44
CA ALA A 98 -1.86 15.18 -8.68
C ALA A 98 -0.78 14.15 -8.36
N LEU A 99 -0.90 13.49 -7.20
CA LEU A 99 0.05 12.48 -6.73
C LEU A 99 0.05 11.23 -7.61
N MET A 100 -1.12 10.79 -8.06
CA MET A 100 -1.26 9.64 -8.95
C MET A 100 -0.41 9.78 -10.20
N LEU A 101 -0.45 10.94 -10.88
CA LEU A 101 0.32 11.19 -12.09
C LEU A 101 1.83 11.20 -11.81
N GLU A 102 2.24 11.81 -10.71
CA GLU A 102 3.63 11.84 -10.25
C GLU A 102 4.14 10.43 -9.94
N TRP A 103 3.36 9.65 -9.22
CA TRP A 103 3.77 8.31 -8.80
C TRP A 103 3.84 7.30 -9.96
N ILE A 104 2.93 7.39 -10.94
CA ILE A 104 2.98 6.57 -12.16
C ILE A 104 4.29 6.80 -12.91
N ALA A 105 4.79 8.03 -12.94
CA ALA A 105 6.05 8.38 -13.60
C ALA A 105 7.31 8.00 -12.79
N SER A 106 7.15 7.54 -11.57
CA SER A 106 8.27 7.17 -10.70
C SER A 106 9.02 5.95 -11.23
N LYS A 107 10.32 5.89 -10.96
CA LYS A 107 11.16 4.72 -11.22
C LYS A 107 11.09 3.68 -10.10
N GLU A 108 10.58 4.06 -8.94
CA GLU A 108 10.41 3.16 -7.80
C GLU A 108 9.15 2.31 -7.98
N GLU A 109 9.31 1.00 -8.01
CA GLU A 109 8.25 0.04 -8.36
C GLU A 109 7.02 0.15 -7.46
N TYR A 110 7.20 0.26 -6.15
CA TYR A 110 6.07 0.36 -5.23
C TYR A 110 5.38 1.73 -5.30
N VAL A 111 6.11 2.80 -5.58
CA VAL A 111 5.52 4.12 -5.81
C VAL A 111 4.67 4.10 -7.09
N LYS A 112 5.21 3.54 -8.17
CA LYS A 112 4.48 3.37 -9.43
C LYS A 112 3.24 2.51 -9.24
N GLN A 113 3.33 1.40 -8.52
CA GLN A 113 2.19 0.56 -8.17
C GLN A 113 1.08 1.35 -7.48
N CYS A 114 1.45 2.16 -6.47
CA CYS A 114 0.48 3.00 -5.76
C CYS A 114 -0.17 4.02 -6.69
N GLY A 115 0.56 4.56 -7.66
CA GLY A 115 0.01 5.44 -8.69
C GLY A 115 -1.07 4.76 -9.52
N TYR A 116 -0.84 3.55 -10.00
CA TYR A 116 -1.84 2.79 -10.76
C TYR A 116 -3.02 2.36 -9.90
N LEU A 117 -2.79 1.96 -8.65
CA LEU A 117 -3.88 1.64 -7.72
C LEU A 117 -4.75 2.87 -7.44
N ALA A 118 -4.15 4.04 -7.28
CA ALA A 118 -4.88 5.30 -7.11
C ALA A 118 -5.71 5.64 -8.35
N MET A 119 -5.15 5.45 -9.53
CA MET A 119 -5.88 5.65 -10.79
C MET A 119 -7.08 4.72 -10.89
N ALA A 120 -6.91 3.44 -10.59
CA ALA A 120 -8.01 2.47 -10.58
C ALA A 120 -9.10 2.87 -9.59
N SER A 121 -8.73 3.31 -8.41
CA SER A 121 -9.67 3.77 -7.38
C SER A 121 -10.48 4.98 -7.83
N LEU A 122 -9.83 5.97 -8.45
CA LEU A 122 -10.52 7.13 -9.01
C LEU A 122 -11.45 6.75 -10.16
N ALA A 123 -11.04 5.84 -11.03
CA ALA A 123 -11.87 5.35 -12.12
C ALA A 123 -13.15 4.67 -11.61
N GLN A 124 -13.06 3.89 -10.53
CA GLN A 124 -14.23 3.26 -9.90
C GLN A 124 -15.21 4.28 -9.31
N GLN A 125 -14.70 5.40 -8.83
CA GLN A 125 -15.51 6.45 -8.21
C GLN A 125 -16.13 7.42 -9.21
N ASP A 126 -15.67 7.40 -10.47
CA ASP A 126 -16.12 8.33 -11.51
C ASP A 126 -17.31 7.74 -12.29
N PRO A 127 -18.52 8.30 -12.13
CA PRO A 127 -19.71 7.80 -12.84
C PRO A 127 -19.67 8.08 -14.34
N THR A 128 -18.74 8.90 -14.83
CA THR A 128 -18.57 9.18 -16.26
C THR A 128 -17.73 8.12 -16.97
N ILE A 129 -17.06 7.24 -16.23
CA ILE A 129 -16.33 6.10 -16.77
C ILE A 129 -17.24 4.86 -16.68
N PRO A 130 -17.99 4.53 -17.74
CA PRO A 130 -18.99 3.46 -17.68
C PRO A 130 -18.40 2.08 -17.78
N ASP A 131 -17.09 1.96 -18.00
CA ASP A 131 -16.46 0.72 -18.40
C ASP A 131 -15.60 0.13 -17.26
N GLY A 132 -16.11 -0.93 -16.65
CA GLY A 132 -15.36 -1.74 -15.71
C GLY A 132 -14.08 -2.33 -16.30
N GLU A 133 -14.02 -2.49 -17.63
CA GLU A 133 -12.83 -3.01 -18.32
C GLU A 133 -11.61 -2.11 -18.13
N PHE A 134 -11.78 -0.79 -18.21
CA PHE A 134 -10.67 0.15 -17.97
C PHE A 134 -10.12 0.04 -16.54
N THR A 135 -11.01 -0.05 -15.56
CA THR A 135 -10.64 -0.24 -14.17
C THR A 135 -9.92 -1.58 -13.97
N ASP A 136 -10.43 -2.65 -14.57
CA ASP A 136 -9.82 -3.98 -14.51
C ASP A 136 -8.43 -3.99 -15.13
N GLN A 137 -8.22 -3.28 -16.22
CA GLN A 137 -6.90 -3.12 -16.85
C GLN A 137 -5.91 -2.41 -15.93
N LEU A 138 -6.35 -1.36 -15.23
CA LEU A 138 -5.51 -0.65 -14.27
C LEU A 138 -5.11 -1.53 -13.09
N TYR A 139 -6.04 -2.33 -12.57
CA TYR A 139 -5.72 -3.30 -11.53
C TYR A 139 -4.78 -4.40 -12.02
N ALA A 140 -4.95 -4.86 -13.26
CA ALA A 140 -4.04 -5.84 -13.84
C ALA A 140 -2.61 -5.29 -13.95
N ILE A 141 -2.45 -4.04 -14.39
CA ILE A 141 -1.15 -3.37 -14.44
C ILE A 141 -0.53 -3.27 -13.03
N ALA A 142 -1.31 -2.83 -12.05
CA ALA A 142 -0.84 -2.74 -10.66
C ALA A 142 -0.44 -4.13 -10.11
N HIS A 143 -1.18 -5.16 -10.48
CA HIS A 143 -0.89 -6.55 -10.09
C HIS A 143 0.42 -7.07 -10.70
N GLU A 144 0.70 -6.75 -11.94
CA GLU A 144 1.99 -7.07 -12.56
C GLU A 144 3.14 -6.37 -11.85
N LEU A 145 2.99 -5.11 -11.52
CA LEU A 145 3.99 -4.32 -10.81
C LEU A 145 4.28 -4.85 -9.41
N GLN A 146 3.26 -5.35 -8.69
CA GLN A 146 3.47 -5.89 -7.33
C GLN A 146 4.40 -7.11 -7.31
N ASN A 147 4.53 -7.83 -8.41
CA ASN A 147 5.41 -8.99 -8.52
C ASN A 147 6.82 -8.62 -8.99
N ALA A 148 7.00 -7.47 -9.64
CA ALA A 148 8.27 -7.05 -10.19
C ALA A 148 9.38 -6.87 -9.14
N PRO A 149 9.14 -6.19 -7.99
CA PRO A 149 10.16 -6.06 -6.95
C PRO A 149 10.62 -7.39 -6.35
N SER A 150 9.69 -8.34 -6.19
CA SER A 150 10.00 -9.68 -5.68
C SER A 150 10.85 -10.45 -6.67
N ARG A 151 10.53 -10.40 -7.95
CA ARG A 151 11.32 -11.01 -9.02
C ARG A 151 12.72 -10.39 -9.11
N ALA A 152 12.81 -9.07 -9.01
CA ALA A 152 14.10 -8.37 -9.04
C ALA A 152 14.99 -8.77 -7.85
N ARG A 153 14.42 -8.88 -6.64
CA ARG A 153 15.13 -9.34 -5.44
C ARG A 153 15.59 -10.80 -5.59
N GLU A 154 14.74 -11.64 -6.12
CA GLU A 154 15.06 -13.05 -6.35
C GLU A 154 16.19 -13.21 -7.38
N ALA A 155 16.11 -12.48 -8.48
CA ALA A 155 17.18 -12.45 -9.49
C ALA A 155 18.51 -11.96 -8.91
N THR A 156 18.48 -10.93 -8.07
CA THR A 156 19.68 -10.41 -7.38
C THR A 156 20.27 -11.45 -6.44
N ARG A 157 19.45 -12.14 -5.66
CA ARG A 157 19.89 -13.24 -4.78
C ARG A 157 20.55 -14.37 -5.58
N SER A 158 19.93 -14.77 -6.69
CA SER A 158 20.47 -15.81 -7.58
C SER A 158 21.79 -15.42 -8.23
N ALA A 159 21.96 -14.14 -8.55
CA ALA A 159 23.20 -13.62 -9.13
C ALA A 159 24.38 -13.61 -8.14
N TRP A 160 24.11 -13.53 -6.84
CA TRP A 160 25.12 -13.51 -5.78
C TRP A 160 25.33 -14.87 -5.10
N ALA A 161 24.53 -15.85 -5.44
CA ALA A 161 24.70 -17.22 -4.99
C ALA A 161 25.66 -17.96 -5.92
#